data_3c42cd98b9172e7e6827f282484b4fd3
#
_entry.id   3c42cd98b9172e7e6827f282484b4fd3
#
_cell.length_a   1.000
_cell.length_b   1.000
_cell.length_c   1.000
_cell.angle_alpha   90.00
_cell.angle_beta   90.00
_cell.angle_gamma   90.00
#
_symmetry.space_group_name_H-M   'P 1'
#
loop_
_entity.id
_entity.type
_entity.pdbx_description
1 polymer ?
#
loop_
_entity_poly.entity_id
_entity_poly.type
_entity_poly.pdbx_seq_one_letter_code
_entity_poly.pdbx_strand_id
1 'polypeptide(L)' 'MIDDDIDRTDAIFLVARHGRAAPDVAGSRSTRACNRGDTGEARRWQAIRNFIQRGIR' A
#
# COMPACT_ATOMS: atom_id res chain seq x y z
N MET A 1 12.27 -4.82 9.26
CA MET A 1 11.46 -5.67 10.08
C MET A 1 10.27 -4.97 10.63
N ILE A 2 10.47 -3.89 11.31
CA ILE A 2 9.36 -3.09 11.81
C ILE A 2 8.50 -2.60 10.67
N ASP A 3 9.14 -2.28 9.56
CA ASP A 3 8.42 -1.78 8.38
C ASP A 3 7.46 -2.81 7.82
N ASP A 4 7.83 -4.08 7.90
CA ASP A 4 6.96 -5.14 7.40
C ASP A 4 5.66 -5.21 8.19
N ASP A 5 5.74 -5.02 9.49
CA ASP A 5 4.54 -5.03 10.34
C ASP A 5 3.64 -3.86 10.01
N ILE A 6 4.23 -2.69 9.79
CA ILE A 6 3.47 -1.49 9.45
C ILE A 6 2.77 -1.68 8.11
N ASP A 7 3.50 -2.16 7.12
CA ASP A 7 2.94 -2.37 5.80
C ASP A 7 1.82 -3.39 5.83
N ARG A 8 2.00 -4.43 6.64
CA ARG A 8 1.00 -5.46 6.78
C ARG A 8 -0.28 -4.91 7.38
N THR A 9 -0.16 -4.10 8.42
CA THR A 9 -1.32 -3.49 9.07
C THR A 9 -2.06 -2.59 8.11
N ASP A 10 -1.34 -1.76 7.39
CA ASP A 10 -1.94 -0.86 6.41
C ASP A 10 -2.63 -1.63 5.30
N ALA A 11 -2.01 -2.71 4.85
CA ALA A 11 -2.59 -3.55 3.80
C ALA A 11 -3.89 -4.17 4.26
N ILE A 12 -3.92 -4.67 5.48
CA ILE A 12 -5.13 -5.26 6.04
C ILE A 12 -6.25 -4.23 6.12
N PHE A 13 -5.92 -3.02 6.57
CA PHE A 13 -6.89 -1.94 6.63
C PHE A 13 -7.46 -1.61 5.27
N LEU A 14 -6.60 -1.51 4.27
CA LEU A 14 -7.05 -1.21 2.93
C LEU A 14 -7.97 -2.28 2.38
N VAL A 15 -7.61 -3.53 2.58
CA VAL A 15 -8.44 -4.63 2.11
C VAL A 15 -9.77 -4.63 2.84
N ALA A 16 -9.76 -4.35 4.13
CA ALA A 16 -11.00 -4.31 4.91
C ALA A 16 -11.94 -3.22 4.41
N ARG A 17 -11.40 -2.08 3.97
CA ARG A 17 -12.22 -0.95 3.54
C ARG A 17 -12.59 -1.02 2.08
N HIS A 18 -11.68 -1.49 1.25
CA HIS A 18 -11.83 -1.37 -0.20
C HIS A 18 -11.98 -2.70 -0.92
N GLY A 19 -11.72 -3.81 -0.22
CA GLY A 19 -11.85 -5.11 -0.83
C GLY A 19 -10.94 -5.25 -2.05
N ARG A 20 -11.54 -5.58 -3.19
CA ARG A 20 -10.78 -5.81 -4.42
C ARG A 20 -10.08 -4.57 -4.92
N ALA A 21 -10.56 -3.41 -4.56
CA ALA A 21 -9.97 -2.16 -5.01
C ALA A 21 -8.74 -1.77 -4.21
N ALA A 22 -8.42 -2.50 -3.16
CA ALA A 22 -7.30 -2.15 -2.29
C ALA A 22 -5.99 -1.96 -3.03
N PRO A 23 -5.58 -2.86 -3.95
CA PRO A 23 -4.32 -2.63 -4.68
C PRO A 23 -4.37 -1.37 -5.53
N ASP A 24 -5.52 -1.08 -6.13
CA ASP A 24 -5.67 0.13 -6.93
C ASP A 24 -5.57 1.37 -6.07
N VAL A 25 -6.16 1.34 -4.88
CA VAL A 25 -6.07 2.46 -3.95
C VAL A 25 -4.61 2.70 -3.56
N ALA A 26 -3.89 1.65 -3.22
CA ALA A 26 -2.49 1.78 -2.85
C ALA A 26 -1.66 2.33 -4.01
N GLY A 27 -1.91 1.84 -5.22
CA GLY A 27 -1.23 2.33 -6.40
C GLY A 27 -1.50 3.80 -6.65
N SER A 28 -2.75 4.21 -6.49
CA SER A 28 -3.14 5.60 -6.63
C SER A 28 -2.42 6.51 -5.65
N ARG A 29 -2.34 6.06 -4.41
CA ARG A 29 -1.66 6.85 -3.38
C ARG A 29 -0.17 6.92 -3.63
N SER A 30 0.41 5.84 -4.15
CA SER A 30 1.81 5.84 -4.53
C SER A 30 2.07 6.87 -5.63
N THR A 31 1.21 6.91 -6.63
CA THR A 31 1.34 7.86 -7.73
C THR A 31 1.23 9.30 -7.22
N ARG A 32 0.28 9.57 -6.34
CA ARG A 32 0.14 10.90 -5.77
C ARG A 32 1.37 11.32 -4.99
N ALA A 33 1.90 10.41 -4.18
CA ALA A 33 3.10 10.71 -3.41
C ALA A 33 4.27 11.00 -4.33
N CYS A 34 4.40 10.23 -5.40
CA CYS A 34 5.44 10.44 -6.38
C CYS A 34 5.32 11.83 -7.02
N ASN A 35 4.09 12.21 -7.37
CA ASN A 35 3.85 13.52 -7.98
C ASN A 35 4.17 14.68 -7.05
N ARG A 36 4.06 14.45 -5.75
CA ARG A 36 4.45 15.47 -4.77
C ARG A 36 5.95 15.48 -4.51
N GLY A 37 6.68 14.55 -5.08
CA GLY A 37 8.09 14.41 -4.79
C GLY A 37 8.38 13.65 -3.51
N ASP A 38 7.38 12.98 -2.96
CA ASP A 38 7.54 12.23 -1.71
C ASP A 38 7.85 10.78 -2.03
N THR A 39 9.11 10.52 -2.33
CA THR A 39 9.53 9.19 -2.76
C THR A 39 9.43 8.16 -1.64
N GLY A 40 9.62 8.57 -0.40
CA GLY A 40 9.49 7.65 0.73
C GLY A 40 8.07 7.12 0.86
N GLU A 41 7.11 8.02 0.77
CA GLU A 41 5.71 7.65 0.85
C GLU A 41 5.31 6.80 -0.36
N ALA A 42 5.79 7.17 -1.54
CA ALA A 42 5.50 6.42 -2.75
C ALA A 42 5.98 4.96 -2.63
N ARG A 43 7.17 4.76 -2.12
CA ARG A 43 7.70 3.42 -1.90
C ARG A 43 6.86 2.63 -0.92
N ARG A 44 6.43 3.29 0.13
CA ARG A 44 5.62 2.66 1.15
C ARG A 44 4.31 2.13 0.56
N TRP A 45 3.64 2.96 -0.22
CA TRP A 45 2.39 2.54 -0.86
C TRP A 45 2.61 1.45 -1.88
N GLN A 46 3.74 1.47 -2.58
CA GLN A 46 4.08 0.38 -3.48
C GLN A 46 4.30 -0.93 -2.74
N ALA A 47 4.96 -0.87 -1.60
CA ALA A 47 5.17 -2.06 -0.79
C ALA A 47 3.83 -2.61 -0.31
N ILE A 48 2.93 -1.74 0.10
CA ILE A 48 1.59 -2.15 0.54
C ILE A 48 0.84 -2.80 -0.63
N ARG A 49 0.90 -2.19 -1.80
CA ARG A 49 0.25 -2.75 -2.98
C ARG A 49 0.79 -4.12 -3.31
N ASN A 50 2.11 -4.26 -3.29
CA ASN A 50 2.75 -5.54 -3.60
C ASN A 50 2.35 -6.61 -2.58
N PHE A 51 2.28 -6.23 -1.32
CA PHE A 51 1.86 -7.14 -0.27
C PHE A 51 0.45 -7.65 -0.52
N ILE A 52 -0.45 -6.74 -0.89
CA ILE A 52 -1.84 -7.11 -1.16
C ILE A 52 -1.91 -8.05 -2.37
N GLN A 53 -1.16 -7.73 -3.42
CA GLN A 53 -1.20 -8.54 -4.64
C GLN A 53 -0.61 -9.92 -4.46
N ARG A 54 0.31 -10.08 -3.50
CA ARG A 54 0.87 -11.40 -3.22
C ARG A 54 -0.12 -12.29 -2.49
N GLY A 55 -1.16 -11.70 -1.98
CA GLY A 55 -2.22 -12.44 -1.35
C GLY A 55 -2.18 -12.39 0.15
N ILE A 56 -2.92 -11.46 0.71
CA ILE A 56 -3.19 -11.46 2.14
C ILE A 56 -4.30 -12.45 2.38
N ARG A 57 -4.06 -13.38 3.24
CA ARG A 57 -5.08 -14.37 3.52
C ARG A 57 -5.38 -14.50 4.98
#